data_e3c6420b2ca531a7f78d56289067b985
#
_entry.id   e3c6420b2ca531a7f78d56289067b985
#
_cell.length_a   1.000
_cell.length_b   1.000
_cell.length_c   1.000
_cell.angle_alpha   90.00
_cell.angle_beta   90.00
_cell.angle_gamma   90.00
#
_symmetry.space_group_name_H-M   'P 1'
#
loop_
_entity.id
_entity.type
_entity.pdbx_description
1 polymer ?
#
loop_
_entity_poly.entity_id
_entity_poly.type
_entity_poly.pdbx_seq_one_letter_code
_entity_poly.pdbx_strand_id
1 'polypeptide(L)'
;MKMSVVIATKDRQHALERTLASLEAQVGAPPFEIVVVDNASVDATRRVVDDYARGALALRYVAEPEPNRGKARNRGVEQARGDFVLFCDDDVRCPPGWIAAHAAAHRGSTDCVVNGPILNVASYESRPKPRLVNYSQAFLCTCNASLSKRAFIAVGGFDERFDLYGWEDTELGVRLRQSSISWKFAWDAYIWHVKPPEENTLAVESRKAIEKARMARRFLAVHPSARARLATGAYGVNLLRARYLLPDSLLALYAGAASSNRAPAWIRALARAQFLDGIYARELVRALDVADAG
;
A
#
# COMPACT_ATOMS: atom_id res chain seq x y z
N MET A 1 16.15 6.40 20.03
CA MET A 1 15.36 6.06 18.82
C MET A 1 14.22 7.04 18.74
N LYS A 2 14.11 7.80 17.66
CA LYS A 2 13.00 8.68 17.35
C LYS A 2 12.31 8.17 16.08
N MET A 3 10.97 8.13 16.07
CA MET A 3 10.19 7.62 14.95
C MET A 3 9.48 8.78 14.22
N SER A 4 9.34 8.69 12.89
CA SER A 4 8.48 9.55 12.11
C SER A 4 7.43 8.71 11.39
N VAL A 5 6.17 8.88 11.72
CA VAL A 5 5.06 8.26 11.00
C VAL A 5 4.79 9.10 9.75
N VAL A 6 4.89 8.49 8.57
CA VAL A 6 4.68 9.17 7.28
C VAL A 6 3.37 8.66 6.66
N ILE A 7 2.44 9.58 6.45
CA ILE A 7 1.12 9.32 5.87
C ILE A 7 0.96 10.14 4.60
N ALA A 8 0.80 9.47 3.45
CA ALA A 8 0.39 10.12 2.21
C ALA A 8 -1.13 9.99 2.08
N THR A 9 -1.82 11.10 1.85
CA THR A 9 -3.28 11.13 1.75
C THR A 9 -3.74 11.93 0.52
N LYS A 10 -4.91 11.59 -0.02
CA LYS A 10 -5.57 12.35 -1.08
C LYS A 10 -7.08 12.19 -1.01
N ASP A 11 -7.80 13.30 -0.82
CA ASP A 11 -9.28 13.37 -0.84
C ASP A 11 -9.94 12.34 0.12
N ARG A 12 -9.38 12.19 1.35
CA ARG A 12 -9.80 11.19 2.34
C ARG A 12 -9.86 11.76 3.76
N GLN A 13 -10.34 13.00 3.89
CA GLN A 13 -10.39 13.72 5.16
C GLN A 13 -10.95 12.90 6.33
N HIS A 14 -12.05 12.16 6.14
CA HIS A 14 -12.70 11.38 7.20
C HIS A 14 -11.90 10.14 7.61
N ALA A 15 -11.26 9.46 6.65
CA ALA A 15 -10.39 8.33 6.94
C ALA A 15 -9.15 8.78 7.69
N LEU A 16 -8.50 9.86 7.21
CA LEU A 16 -7.34 10.48 7.86
C LEU A 16 -7.64 10.90 9.29
N GLU A 17 -8.77 11.55 9.55
CA GLU A 17 -9.21 11.95 10.90
C GLU A 17 -9.23 10.75 11.86
N ARG A 18 -9.81 9.62 11.44
CA ARG A 18 -9.85 8.38 12.21
C ARG A 18 -8.47 7.75 12.43
N THR A 19 -7.61 7.84 11.42
CA THR A 19 -6.23 7.37 11.52
C THR A 19 -5.46 8.21 12.55
N LEU A 20 -5.54 9.55 12.46
CA LEU A 20 -4.90 10.48 13.40
C LEU A 20 -5.40 10.28 14.84
N ALA A 21 -6.70 10.10 15.06
CA ALA A 21 -7.25 9.77 16.37
C ALA A 21 -6.64 8.48 16.97
N SER A 22 -6.38 7.46 16.14
CA SER A 22 -5.71 6.25 16.59
C SER A 22 -4.23 6.43 16.91
N LEU A 23 -3.57 7.39 16.26
CA LEU A 23 -2.17 7.75 16.54
C LEU A 23 -2.05 8.63 17.79
N GLU A 24 -3.02 9.46 18.10
CA GLU A 24 -3.08 10.20 19.35
C GLU A 24 -3.20 9.29 20.57
N ALA A 25 -3.87 8.14 20.40
CA ALA A 25 -4.07 7.14 21.46
C ALA A 25 -2.88 6.18 21.65
N GLN A 26 -1.69 6.45 21.07
CA GLN A 26 -0.53 5.58 21.21
C GLN A 26 0.04 5.63 22.63
N VAL A 27 0.40 4.44 23.17
CA VAL A 27 1.01 4.29 24.50
C VAL A 27 2.33 3.53 24.42
N GLY A 28 3.27 3.83 25.32
CA GLY A 28 4.57 3.17 25.39
C GLY A 28 5.48 3.41 24.19
N ALA A 29 5.10 4.31 23.29
CA ALA A 29 5.88 4.69 22.13
C ALA A 29 7.13 5.50 22.53
N PRO A 30 8.27 5.34 21.85
CA PRO A 30 9.35 6.32 21.95
C PRO A 30 8.87 7.69 21.40
N PRO A 31 9.65 8.77 21.59
CA PRO A 31 9.32 10.05 20.97
C PRO A 31 9.07 9.89 19.47
N PHE A 32 7.92 10.37 18.99
CA PHE A 32 7.56 10.30 17.58
C PHE A 32 6.93 11.59 17.07
N GLU A 33 6.94 11.76 15.79
CA GLU A 33 6.20 12.80 15.07
C GLU A 33 5.37 12.17 13.96
N ILE A 34 4.41 12.91 13.45
CA ILE A 34 3.61 12.52 12.30
C ILE A 34 3.86 13.54 11.17
N VAL A 35 4.14 13.05 9.97
CA VAL A 35 4.26 13.84 8.75
C VAL A 35 3.14 13.43 7.82
N VAL A 36 2.12 14.27 7.69
CA VAL A 36 1.03 14.07 6.73
C VAL A 36 1.38 14.79 5.45
N VAL A 37 1.49 14.03 4.36
CA VAL A 37 1.72 14.56 3.02
C VAL A 37 0.41 14.54 2.26
N ASP A 38 -0.12 15.72 2.01
CA ASP A 38 -1.32 15.95 1.21
C ASP A 38 -0.95 15.91 -0.27
N ASN A 39 -1.38 14.85 -0.94
CA ASN A 39 -1.05 14.53 -2.32
C ASN A 39 -2.09 15.15 -3.29
N ALA A 40 -2.19 16.47 -3.28
CA ALA A 40 -3.12 17.27 -4.08
C ALA A 40 -4.61 16.99 -3.75
N SER A 41 -5.01 17.03 -2.48
CA SER A 41 -6.41 16.96 -2.08
C SER A 41 -7.15 18.24 -2.40
N VAL A 42 -8.45 18.09 -2.69
CA VAL A 42 -9.39 19.19 -2.92
C VAL A 42 -10.50 19.26 -1.86
N ASP A 43 -10.51 18.28 -0.94
CA ASP A 43 -11.42 18.23 0.21
C ASP A 43 -10.87 19.01 1.43
N ALA A 44 -11.46 18.83 2.62
CA ALA A 44 -11.00 19.49 3.84
C ALA A 44 -9.82 18.79 4.54
N THR A 45 -9.02 17.98 3.83
CA THR A 45 -7.84 17.28 4.38
C THR A 45 -6.91 18.23 5.13
N ARG A 46 -6.59 19.40 4.55
CA ARG A 46 -5.75 20.41 5.20
C ARG A 46 -6.28 20.83 6.55
N ARG A 47 -7.60 21.10 6.63
CA ARG A 47 -8.25 21.53 7.87
C ARG A 47 -8.14 20.45 8.97
N VAL A 48 -8.38 19.19 8.61
CA VAL A 48 -8.22 18.05 9.55
C VAL A 48 -6.82 18.05 10.14
N VAL A 49 -5.79 18.19 9.31
CA VAL A 49 -4.39 18.20 9.79
C VAL A 49 -4.12 19.39 10.70
N ASP A 50 -4.58 20.59 10.33
CA ASP A 50 -4.39 21.80 11.14
C ASP A 50 -5.13 21.71 12.49
N ASP A 51 -6.28 21.05 12.55
CA ASP A 51 -7.04 20.82 13.79
C ASP A 51 -6.26 19.89 14.74
N TYR A 52 -5.71 18.78 14.26
CA TYR A 52 -4.88 17.88 15.06
C TYR A 52 -3.51 18.49 15.45
N ALA A 53 -2.92 19.33 14.59
CA ALA A 53 -1.65 19.99 14.87
C ALA A 53 -1.72 20.99 16.03
N ARG A 54 -2.92 21.47 16.39
CA ARG A 54 -3.16 22.31 17.57
C ARG A 54 -3.25 21.49 18.88
N GLY A 55 -3.37 20.18 18.78
CA GLY A 55 -3.43 19.25 19.90
C GLY A 55 -2.05 18.81 20.43
N ALA A 56 -2.01 17.64 21.05
CA ALA A 56 -0.80 17.09 21.67
C ALA A 56 0.15 16.39 20.67
N LEU A 57 -0.31 16.13 19.44
CA LEU A 57 0.49 15.44 18.44
C LEU A 57 1.56 16.34 17.83
N ALA A 58 2.80 15.87 17.81
CA ALA A 58 3.87 16.50 17.02
C ALA A 58 3.61 16.23 15.52
N LEU A 59 2.65 16.95 14.93
CA LEU A 59 2.16 16.73 13.58
C LEU A 59 2.61 17.86 12.66
N ARG A 60 3.01 17.48 11.43
CA ARG A 60 3.40 18.39 10.36
C ARG A 60 2.62 18.10 9.09
N TYR A 61 2.10 19.15 8.49
CA TYR A 61 1.52 19.12 7.14
C TYR A 61 2.58 19.42 6.08
N VAL A 62 2.55 18.67 5.00
CA VAL A 62 3.38 18.86 3.82
C VAL A 62 2.48 18.77 2.58
N ALA A 63 2.54 19.76 1.69
CA ALA A 63 1.81 19.70 0.43
C ALA A 63 2.67 19.06 -0.67
N GLU A 64 2.09 18.15 -1.44
CA GLU A 64 2.63 17.64 -2.69
C GLU A 64 1.59 17.88 -3.81
N PRO A 65 1.85 18.86 -4.71
CA PRO A 65 0.87 19.27 -5.71
C PRO A 65 0.69 18.26 -6.85
N GLU A 66 1.67 17.37 -7.06
CA GLU A 66 1.59 16.37 -8.13
C GLU A 66 1.08 15.04 -7.58
N PRO A 67 -0.07 14.53 -8.08
CA PRO A 67 -0.62 13.27 -7.61
C PRO A 67 0.29 12.07 -7.90
N ASN A 68 1.12 11.68 -6.94
CA ASN A 68 2.01 10.52 -7.01
C ASN A 68 2.30 10.01 -5.60
N ARG A 69 1.94 8.76 -5.29
CA ARG A 69 2.10 8.17 -3.95
C ARG A 69 3.56 8.01 -3.54
N GLY A 70 4.40 7.57 -4.48
CA GLY A 70 5.84 7.42 -4.24
C GLY A 70 6.49 8.75 -3.93
N LYS A 71 6.19 9.79 -4.73
CA LYS A 71 6.66 11.15 -4.53
C LYS A 71 6.20 11.74 -3.20
N ALA A 72 4.92 11.56 -2.87
CA ALA A 72 4.39 12.01 -1.58
C ALA A 72 5.12 11.34 -0.40
N ARG A 73 5.35 10.02 -0.46
CA ARG A 73 6.10 9.32 0.60
C ARG A 73 7.57 9.76 0.66
N ASN A 74 8.24 9.96 -0.48
CA ASN A 74 9.60 10.51 -0.53
C ASN A 74 9.66 11.86 0.18
N ARG A 75 8.74 12.77 -0.17
CA ARG A 75 8.67 14.10 0.45
C ARG A 75 8.38 14.03 1.95
N GLY A 76 7.55 13.08 2.38
CA GLY A 76 7.32 12.81 3.80
C GLY A 76 8.59 12.37 4.54
N VAL A 77 9.38 11.49 3.95
CA VAL A 77 10.66 11.04 4.51
C VAL A 77 11.70 12.16 4.54
N GLU A 78 11.77 13.00 3.52
CA GLU A 78 12.63 14.19 3.51
C GLU A 78 12.37 15.08 4.72
N GLN A 79 11.09 15.34 5.00
CA GLN A 79 10.64 16.18 6.10
C GLN A 79 10.68 15.49 7.48
N ALA A 80 10.83 14.17 7.52
CA ALA A 80 10.91 13.40 8.76
C ALA A 80 12.18 13.73 9.55
N ARG A 81 12.06 13.89 10.87
CA ARG A 81 13.16 14.18 11.80
C ARG A 81 13.58 12.97 12.65
N GLY A 82 12.85 11.86 12.52
CA GLY A 82 13.16 10.61 13.21
C GLY A 82 14.27 9.83 12.52
N ASP A 83 14.94 8.97 13.30
CA ASP A 83 15.95 8.04 12.82
C ASP A 83 15.31 6.92 11.98
N PHE A 84 14.05 6.60 12.30
CA PHE A 84 13.24 5.59 11.65
C PHE A 84 11.99 6.22 11.06
N VAL A 85 11.63 5.79 9.86
CA VAL A 85 10.34 6.08 9.22
C VAL A 85 9.41 4.91 9.39
N LEU A 86 8.15 5.20 9.70
CA LEU A 86 7.07 4.25 9.85
C LEU A 86 5.97 4.67 8.87
N PHE A 87 5.85 3.94 7.78
CA PHE A 87 4.82 4.19 6.78
C PHE A 87 3.47 3.68 7.27
N CYS A 88 2.46 4.48 7.03
CA CYS A 88 1.08 4.25 7.43
C CYS A 88 0.15 4.81 6.35
N ASP A 89 -0.88 4.08 5.96
CA ASP A 89 -1.92 4.62 5.09
C ASP A 89 -2.92 5.47 5.89
N ASP A 90 -3.72 6.27 5.19
CA ASP A 90 -4.69 7.21 5.77
C ASP A 90 -6.04 6.56 6.16
N ASP A 91 -6.23 5.27 5.86
CA ASP A 91 -7.45 4.49 6.11
C ASP A 91 -7.22 3.32 7.08
N VAL A 92 -6.32 3.51 8.02
CA VAL A 92 -6.00 2.50 9.02
C VAL A 92 -6.41 2.93 10.43
N ARG A 93 -6.58 1.93 11.29
CA ARG A 93 -6.65 2.11 12.72
C ARG A 93 -5.50 1.37 13.38
N CYS A 94 -4.69 2.09 14.14
CA CYS A 94 -3.54 1.55 14.84
C CYS A 94 -3.92 1.17 16.29
N PRO A 95 -3.61 -0.05 16.77
CA PRO A 95 -3.71 -0.37 18.19
C PRO A 95 -2.84 0.54 19.06
N PRO A 96 -3.16 0.77 20.34
CA PRO A 96 -2.43 1.71 21.18
C PRO A 96 -0.92 1.42 21.33
N GLY A 97 -0.46 0.18 21.18
CA GLY A 97 0.96 -0.21 21.24
C GLY A 97 1.67 -0.33 19.90
N TRP A 98 1.07 0.11 18.79
CA TRP A 98 1.57 -0.14 17.43
C TRP A 98 2.96 0.48 17.18
N ILE A 99 3.15 1.76 17.51
CA ILE A 99 4.47 2.41 17.35
C ILE A 99 5.51 1.75 18.26
N ALA A 100 5.14 1.42 19.49
CA ALA A 100 6.01 0.73 20.44
C ALA A 100 6.46 -0.66 19.90
N ALA A 101 5.57 -1.41 19.26
CA ALA A 101 5.87 -2.71 18.66
C ALA A 101 6.87 -2.58 17.50
N HIS A 102 6.69 -1.61 16.61
CA HIS A 102 7.66 -1.31 15.56
C HIS A 102 9.02 -0.93 16.15
N ALA A 103 9.04 -0.03 17.13
CA ALA A 103 10.27 0.39 17.79
C ALA A 103 10.98 -0.79 18.49
N ALA A 104 10.23 -1.68 19.14
CA ALA A 104 10.78 -2.87 19.78
C ALA A 104 11.42 -3.83 18.75
N ALA A 105 10.82 -3.99 17.58
CA ALA A 105 11.36 -4.84 16.53
C ALA A 105 12.70 -4.33 15.95
N HIS A 106 12.97 -3.03 16.04
CA HIS A 106 14.25 -2.44 15.62
C HIS A 106 15.35 -2.52 16.69
N ARG A 107 15.05 -2.95 17.92
CA ARG A 107 16.08 -3.12 18.95
C ARG A 107 17.13 -4.16 18.52
N GLY A 108 18.39 -3.77 18.59
CA GLY A 108 19.52 -4.64 18.23
C GLY A 108 19.76 -4.80 16.72
N SER A 109 18.97 -4.17 15.85
CA SER A 109 19.22 -4.17 14.39
C SER A 109 18.61 -2.92 13.76
N THR A 110 19.46 -2.01 13.32
CA THR A 110 19.02 -0.77 12.61
C THR A 110 18.81 -0.97 11.12
N ASP A 111 19.39 -2.03 10.54
CA ASP A 111 19.37 -2.29 9.11
C ASP A 111 18.38 -3.40 8.76
N CYS A 112 17.12 -3.17 9.12
CA CYS A 112 16.03 -4.07 8.77
C CYS A 112 14.77 -3.29 8.37
N VAL A 113 13.97 -3.90 7.50
CA VAL A 113 12.57 -3.56 7.28
C VAL A 113 11.73 -4.38 8.25
N VAL A 114 10.85 -3.72 8.97
CA VAL A 114 9.88 -4.37 9.86
C VAL A 114 8.49 -4.18 9.26
N ASN A 115 7.81 -5.28 8.93
CA ASN A 115 6.39 -5.27 8.59
C ASN A 115 5.57 -5.86 9.73
N GLY A 116 4.33 -5.42 9.85
CA GLY A 116 3.33 -6.02 10.76
C GLY A 116 2.13 -6.58 10.01
N PRO A 117 1.28 -7.37 10.69
CA PRO A 117 0.03 -7.85 10.12
C PRO A 117 -0.89 -6.72 9.69
N ILE A 118 -1.55 -6.89 8.53
CA ILE A 118 -2.59 -6.01 8.02
C ILE A 118 -3.90 -6.79 8.03
N LEU A 119 -4.87 -6.33 8.81
CA LEU A 119 -6.17 -6.95 8.94
C LEU A 119 -7.20 -6.09 8.21
N ASN A 120 -7.64 -6.52 7.02
CA ASN A 120 -8.71 -5.82 6.31
C ASN A 120 -10.03 -5.99 7.08
N VAL A 121 -10.68 -4.88 7.40
CA VAL A 121 -11.96 -4.82 8.11
C VAL A 121 -12.94 -3.92 7.37
N ALA A 122 -14.22 -4.19 7.50
CA ALA A 122 -15.26 -3.43 6.82
C ALA A 122 -15.64 -2.13 7.57
N SER A 123 -15.31 -2.04 8.86
CA SER A 123 -15.66 -0.87 9.67
C SER A 123 -14.61 -0.57 10.73
N TYR A 124 -14.61 0.67 11.24
CA TYR A 124 -13.72 1.14 12.30
C TYR A 124 -13.99 0.49 13.67
N GLU A 125 -15.12 -0.14 13.86
CA GLU A 125 -15.50 -0.84 15.10
C GLU A 125 -14.95 -2.26 15.16
N SER A 126 -14.68 -2.88 14.02
CA SER A 126 -14.11 -4.22 13.90
C SER A 126 -12.67 -4.28 14.42
N ARG A 127 -12.39 -5.19 15.36
CA ARG A 127 -11.08 -5.34 16.01
C ARG A 127 -10.64 -6.80 16.14
N PRO A 128 -10.56 -7.54 15.03
CA PRO A 128 -10.04 -8.90 15.09
C PRO A 128 -8.57 -8.91 15.54
N LYS A 129 -8.15 -10.02 16.12
CA LYS A 129 -6.74 -10.27 16.43
C LYS A 129 -6.02 -10.86 15.22
N PRO A 130 -4.70 -10.63 15.07
CA PRO A 130 -3.91 -11.27 14.02
C PRO A 130 -3.98 -12.79 14.10
N ARG A 131 -3.99 -13.42 12.92
CA ARG A 131 -3.98 -14.88 12.74
C ARG A 131 -2.91 -15.22 11.69
N LEU A 132 -2.53 -16.50 11.59
CA LEU A 132 -1.51 -16.94 10.63
C LEU A 132 -1.81 -16.53 9.18
N VAL A 133 -3.07 -16.43 8.80
CA VAL A 133 -3.50 -15.93 7.48
C VAL A 133 -3.09 -14.47 7.22
N ASN A 134 -2.78 -13.70 8.27
CA ASN A 134 -2.32 -12.31 8.13
C ASN A 134 -0.79 -12.21 7.97
N TYR A 135 -0.08 -13.33 7.96
CA TYR A 135 1.35 -13.34 7.65
C TYR A 135 1.59 -12.95 6.19
N SER A 136 2.52 -12.04 5.95
CA SER A 136 2.91 -11.61 4.62
C SER A 136 4.41 -11.78 4.44
N GLN A 137 4.82 -12.28 3.27
CA GLN A 137 6.22 -12.37 2.84
C GLN A 137 6.66 -11.16 2.01
N ALA A 138 5.80 -10.15 1.86
CA ALA A 138 6.18 -8.89 1.20
C ALA A 138 7.38 -8.28 1.93
N PHE A 139 8.44 -7.93 1.18
CA PHE A 139 9.63 -7.37 1.80
C PHE A 139 9.37 -5.97 2.37
N LEU A 140 8.53 -5.18 1.68
CA LEU A 140 8.03 -3.89 2.13
C LEU A 140 6.53 -3.81 1.81
N CYS A 141 5.74 -3.34 2.77
CA CYS A 141 4.34 -2.97 2.56
C CYS A 141 4.07 -1.66 3.29
N THR A 142 3.99 -0.56 2.57
CA THR A 142 3.94 0.79 3.15
C THR A 142 2.65 1.13 3.90
N CYS A 143 1.64 0.27 3.82
CA CYS A 143 0.49 0.37 4.71
C CYS A 143 0.86 0.12 6.18
N ASN A 144 1.93 -0.68 6.44
CA ASN A 144 2.36 -1.06 7.79
C ASN A 144 3.82 -1.54 7.82
N ALA A 145 4.75 -0.63 7.56
CA ALA A 145 6.17 -0.97 7.52
C ALA A 145 7.05 0.13 8.10
N SER A 146 8.13 -0.25 8.78
CA SER A 146 9.14 0.69 9.26
C SER A 146 10.56 0.26 8.87
N LEU A 147 11.43 1.25 8.69
CA LEU A 147 12.86 1.06 8.42
C LEU A 147 13.65 2.30 8.84
N SER A 148 14.98 2.18 8.92
CA SER A 148 15.80 3.37 9.19
C SER A 148 15.70 4.36 8.04
N LYS A 149 15.61 5.67 8.34
CA LYS A 149 15.63 6.75 7.35
C LYS A 149 16.90 6.67 6.50
N ARG A 150 18.03 6.31 7.12
CA ARG A 150 19.30 6.11 6.43
C ARG A 150 19.21 5.04 5.34
N ALA A 151 18.65 3.86 5.65
CA ALA A 151 18.48 2.78 4.69
C ALA A 151 17.56 3.17 3.52
N PHE A 152 16.47 3.89 3.79
CA PHE A 152 15.58 4.42 2.78
C PHE A 152 16.28 5.37 1.81
N ILE A 153 17.05 6.33 2.35
CA ILE A 153 17.81 7.31 1.55
C ILE A 153 18.92 6.64 0.75
N ALA A 154 19.64 5.68 1.36
CA ALA A 154 20.76 5.00 0.72
C ALA A 154 20.35 4.22 -0.54
N VAL A 155 19.12 3.73 -0.62
CA VAL A 155 18.59 3.07 -1.82
C VAL A 155 17.86 4.04 -2.77
N GLY A 156 17.81 5.34 -2.47
CA GLY A 156 17.22 6.36 -3.33
C GLY A 156 15.71 6.55 -3.18
N GLY A 157 15.07 6.02 -2.12
CA GLY A 157 13.63 6.17 -1.88
C GLY A 157 12.75 5.47 -2.92
N PHE A 158 11.51 5.90 -3.07
CA PHE A 158 10.61 5.39 -4.10
C PHE A 158 10.99 5.89 -5.49
N ASP A 159 10.90 5.02 -6.49
CA ASP A 159 10.98 5.42 -7.90
C ASP A 159 9.67 6.12 -8.30
N GLU A 160 9.72 7.43 -8.46
CA GLU A 160 8.55 8.28 -8.75
C GLU A 160 7.92 8.02 -10.12
N ARG A 161 8.60 7.25 -10.97
CA ARG A 161 8.03 6.80 -12.25
C ARG A 161 6.91 5.77 -12.08
N PHE A 162 6.76 5.18 -10.88
CA PHE A 162 5.58 4.39 -10.51
C PHE A 162 4.45 5.34 -10.09
N ASP A 163 3.86 6.01 -11.06
CA ASP A 163 2.89 7.10 -10.89
C ASP A 163 1.43 6.63 -10.82
N LEU A 164 1.16 5.35 -11.12
CA LEU A 164 -0.14 4.71 -10.97
C LEU A 164 -0.16 3.76 -9.77
N TYR A 165 -1.24 3.00 -9.61
CA TYR A 165 -1.40 2.07 -8.50
C TYR A 165 -0.56 0.81 -8.68
N GLY A 166 0.26 0.48 -7.67
CA GLY A 166 0.90 -0.81 -7.47
C GLY A 166 2.34 -0.90 -7.97
N TRP A 167 3.05 -1.86 -7.43
CA TRP A 167 4.45 -2.22 -7.65
C TRP A 167 5.49 -1.28 -7.05
N GLU A 168 5.16 -0.06 -6.64
CA GLU A 168 6.08 0.89 -6.01
C GLU A 168 6.75 0.31 -4.74
N ASP A 169 5.96 -0.31 -3.87
CA ASP A 169 6.44 -0.95 -2.64
C ASP A 169 7.33 -2.17 -2.95
N THR A 170 6.91 -2.97 -3.93
CA THR A 170 7.66 -4.16 -4.35
C THR A 170 8.99 -3.78 -4.96
N GLU A 171 9.02 -2.72 -5.77
CA GLU A 171 10.22 -2.20 -6.41
C GLU A 171 11.23 -1.72 -5.36
N LEU A 172 10.81 -0.87 -4.44
CA LEU A 172 11.66 -0.42 -3.34
C LEU A 172 12.11 -1.60 -2.47
N GLY A 173 11.22 -2.55 -2.19
CA GLY A 173 11.54 -3.77 -1.45
C GLY A 173 12.61 -4.62 -2.12
N VAL A 174 12.65 -4.70 -3.45
CA VAL A 174 13.73 -5.38 -4.19
C VAL A 174 15.06 -4.67 -3.99
N ARG A 175 15.12 -3.33 -4.13
CA ARG A 175 16.37 -2.57 -3.92
C ARG A 175 16.86 -2.66 -2.48
N LEU A 176 15.98 -2.58 -1.50
CA LEU A 176 16.33 -2.77 -0.08
C LEU A 176 16.93 -4.17 0.16
N ARG A 177 16.31 -5.22 -0.39
CA ARG A 177 16.84 -6.59 -0.29
C ARG A 177 18.21 -6.73 -0.96
N GLN A 178 18.43 -6.11 -2.11
CA GLN A 178 19.71 -6.12 -2.83
C GLN A 178 20.82 -5.38 -2.07
N SER A 179 20.44 -4.40 -1.24
CA SER A 179 21.35 -3.66 -0.35
C SER A 179 21.61 -4.37 0.99
N SER A 180 21.33 -5.67 1.07
CA SER A 180 21.56 -6.50 2.26
C SER A 180 20.79 -6.04 3.51
N ILE A 181 19.72 -5.26 3.33
CA ILE A 181 18.79 -4.93 4.42
C ILE A 181 18.04 -6.19 4.81
N SER A 182 18.02 -6.51 6.10
CA SER A 182 17.29 -7.67 6.62
C SER A 182 15.78 -7.38 6.69
N TRP A 183 14.99 -8.44 6.95
CA TRP A 183 13.54 -8.31 7.06
C TRP A 183 13.04 -9.00 8.33
N LYS A 184 12.06 -8.38 9.00
CA LYS A 184 11.40 -8.92 10.18
C LYS A 184 9.89 -8.77 10.06
N PHE A 185 9.16 -9.73 10.59
CA PHE A 185 7.71 -9.65 10.74
C PHE A 185 7.34 -9.55 12.23
N ALA A 186 6.80 -8.41 12.63
CA ALA A 186 6.44 -8.10 14.02
C ALA A 186 4.94 -8.33 14.23
N TRP A 187 4.56 -9.45 14.87
CA TRP A 187 3.15 -9.83 15.07
C TRP A 187 2.36 -8.82 15.91
N ASP A 188 3.01 -8.15 16.85
CA ASP A 188 2.39 -7.14 17.71
C ASP A 188 2.22 -5.77 17.04
N ALA A 189 2.92 -5.56 15.90
CA ALA A 189 2.85 -4.34 15.11
C ALA A 189 1.71 -4.37 14.06
N TYR A 190 0.54 -4.87 14.42
CA TYR A 190 -0.57 -5.02 13.48
C TYR A 190 -1.44 -3.76 13.39
N ILE A 191 -2.16 -3.65 12.26
CA ILE A 191 -3.16 -2.60 12.02
C ILE A 191 -4.48 -3.21 11.53
N TRP A 192 -5.56 -2.45 11.73
CA TRP A 192 -6.82 -2.67 11.02
C TRP A 192 -6.88 -1.71 9.84
N HIS A 193 -6.89 -2.26 8.63
CA HIS A 193 -7.02 -1.51 7.38
C HIS A 193 -8.50 -1.48 7.03
N VAL A 194 -9.10 -0.31 7.13
CA VAL A 194 -10.56 -0.15 7.00
C VAL A 194 -10.92 0.01 5.53
N LYS A 195 -11.69 -0.94 5.03
CA LYS A 195 -12.16 -0.98 3.63
C LYS A 195 -13.67 -1.11 3.60
N PRO A 196 -14.40 -0.01 3.73
CA PRO A 196 -15.85 -0.03 3.63
C PRO A 196 -16.28 -0.59 2.27
N PRO A 197 -17.30 -1.47 2.23
CA PRO A 197 -17.74 -2.08 0.97
C PRO A 197 -18.13 -1.06 -0.10
N GLU A 198 -18.71 0.08 0.28
CA GLU A 198 -19.10 1.18 -0.60
C GLU A 198 -17.92 1.84 -1.32
N GLU A 199 -16.73 1.85 -0.72
CA GLU A 199 -15.51 2.39 -1.32
C GLU A 199 -14.78 1.36 -2.21
N ASN A 200 -15.11 0.07 -2.06
CA ASN A 200 -14.48 -1.02 -2.80
C ASN A 200 -15.39 -1.59 -3.90
N THR A 201 -15.97 -0.70 -4.70
CA THR A 201 -16.81 -1.11 -5.84
C THR A 201 -16.00 -1.86 -6.89
N LEU A 202 -16.69 -2.68 -7.71
CA LEU A 202 -16.05 -3.40 -8.81
C LEU A 202 -15.35 -2.44 -9.78
N ALA A 203 -15.90 -1.24 -9.99
CA ALA A 203 -15.30 -0.21 -10.84
C ALA A 203 -13.97 0.32 -10.29
N VAL A 204 -13.91 0.59 -8.98
CA VAL A 204 -12.67 1.04 -8.31
C VAL A 204 -11.59 -0.03 -8.38
N GLU A 205 -11.94 -1.30 -8.12
CA GLU A 205 -10.99 -2.41 -8.19
C GLU A 205 -10.54 -2.69 -9.63
N SER A 206 -11.42 -2.55 -10.61
CA SER A 206 -11.08 -2.67 -12.04
C SER A 206 -10.03 -1.64 -12.45
N ARG A 207 -10.23 -0.37 -12.07
CA ARG A 207 -9.25 0.68 -12.31
C ARG A 207 -7.90 0.33 -11.68
N LYS A 208 -7.89 -0.08 -10.41
CA LYS A 208 -6.66 -0.51 -9.71
C LYS A 208 -5.98 -1.70 -10.40
N ALA A 209 -6.74 -2.67 -10.91
CA ALA A 209 -6.19 -3.81 -11.65
C ALA A 209 -5.51 -3.37 -12.96
N ILE A 210 -6.13 -2.46 -13.71
CA ILE A 210 -5.57 -1.89 -14.94
C ILE A 210 -4.29 -1.11 -14.64
N GLU A 211 -4.32 -0.20 -13.67
CA GLU A 211 -3.16 0.59 -13.26
C GLU A 211 -2.00 -0.31 -12.83
N LYS A 212 -2.29 -1.34 -12.01
CA LYS A 212 -1.31 -2.32 -11.55
C LYS A 212 -0.69 -3.11 -12.70
N ALA A 213 -1.44 -3.47 -13.73
CA ALA A 213 -0.91 -4.15 -14.90
C ALA A 213 0.05 -3.26 -15.71
N ARG A 214 -0.26 -1.97 -15.84
CA ARG A 214 0.63 -0.98 -16.49
C ARG A 214 1.93 -0.80 -15.70
N MET A 215 1.84 -0.70 -14.38
CA MET A 215 3.03 -0.60 -13.52
C MET A 215 3.84 -1.90 -13.48
N ALA A 216 3.22 -3.07 -13.70
CA ALA A 216 3.94 -4.34 -13.85
C ALA A 216 4.91 -4.32 -15.04
N ARG A 217 4.54 -3.70 -16.16
CA ARG A 217 5.46 -3.49 -17.29
C ARG A 217 6.70 -2.68 -16.86
N ARG A 218 6.48 -1.56 -16.14
CA ARG A 218 7.58 -0.74 -15.62
C ARG A 218 8.47 -1.53 -14.67
N PHE A 219 7.86 -2.30 -13.77
CA PHE A 219 8.59 -3.16 -12.84
C PHE A 219 9.47 -4.19 -13.58
N LEU A 220 8.95 -4.79 -14.65
CA LEU A 220 9.71 -5.73 -15.49
C LEU A 220 10.85 -5.06 -16.25
N ALA A 221 10.70 -3.81 -16.68
CA ALA A 221 11.74 -3.05 -17.34
C ALA A 221 12.91 -2.73 -16.39
N VAL A 222 12.63 -2.47 -15.11
CA VAL A 222 13.64 -2.18 -14.09
C VAL A 222 14.25 -3.47 -13.52
N HIS A 223 13.46 -4.54 -13.39
CA HIS A 223 13.86 -5.83 -12.81
C HIS A 223 13.58 -7.00 -13.77
N PRO A 224 14.34 -7.18 -14.87
CA PRO A 224 14.06 -8.18 -15.90
C PRO A 224 14.50 -9.60 -15.48
N SER A 225 13.83 -10.18 -14.46
CA SER A 225 14.14 -11.51 -13.95
C SER A 225 12.98 -12.50 -14.10
N ALA A 226 13.29 -13.81 -14.11
CA ALA A 226 12.25 -14.84 -14.11
C ALA A 226 11.32 -14.72 -12.90
N ARG A 227 11.86 -14.34 -11.73
CA ARG A 227 11.06 -14.09 -10.51
C ARG A 227 10.11 -12.91 -10.68
N ALA A 228 10.55 -11.82 -11.32
CA ALA A 228 9.70 -10.68 -11.61
C ALA A 228 8.61 -11.04 -12.62
N ARG A 229 8.92 -11.82 -13.67
CA ARG A 229 7.93 -12.34 -14.61
C ARG A 229 6.88 -13.22 -13.92
N LEU A 230 7.29 -14.09 -13.02
CA LEU A 230 6.37 -14.91 -12.24
C LEU A 230 5.48 -14.04 -11.33
N ALA A 231 6.07 -13.11 -10.60
CA ALA A 231 5.35 -12.23 -9.68
C ALA A 231 4.32 -11.35 -10.38
N THR A 232 4.62 -10.84 -11.57
CA THR A 232 3.74 -9.99 -12.38
C THR A 232 2.74 -10.77 -13.23
N GLY A 233 2.86 -12.09 -13.33
CA GLY A 233 2.07 -12.88 -14.26
C GLY A 233 2.54 -12.83 -15.72
N ALA A 234 3.70 -12.23 -16.03
CA ALA A 234 4.25 -12.09 -17.37
C ALA A 234 5.01 -13.35 -17.82
N TYR A 235 4.40 -14.51 -17.67
CA TYR A 235 4.93 -15.81 -18.14
C TYR A 235 4.03 -16.42 -19.22
N GLY A 236 4.63 -17.21 -20.12
CA GLY A 236 4.04 -17.65 -21.39
C GLY A 236 2.62 -18.18 -21.30
N VAL A 237 2.33 -19.15 -20.40
CA VAL A 237 0.99 -19.74 -20.28
C VAL A 237 -0.05 -18.70 -19.86
N ASN A 238 0.28 -17.79 -18.93
CA ASN A 238 -0.67 -16.76 -18.50
C ASN A 238 -0.92 -15.72 -19.59
N LEU A 239 0.12 -15.34 -20.33
CA LEU A 239 -0.03 -14.40 -21.45
C LEU A 239 -0.86 -15.01 -22.61
N LEU A 240 -0.65 -16.30 -22.92
CA LEU A 240 -1.49 -17.03 -23.88
C LEU A 240 -2.94 -17.12 -23.43
N ARG A 241 -3.17 -17.46 -22.14
CA ARG A 241 -4.52 -17.45 -21.56
C ARG A 241 -5.18 -16.08 -21.72
N ALA A 242 -4.47 -15.01 -21.38
CA ALA A 242 -4.99 -13.65 -21.45
C ALA A 242 -5.33 -13.24 -22.90
N ARG A 243 -4.54 -13.66 -23.88
CA ARG A 243 -4.71 -13.31 -25.29
C ARG A 243 -5.85 -14.08 -25.97
N TYR A 244 -6.01 -15.37 -25.67
CA TYR A 244 -6.89 -16.25 -26.42
C TYR A 244 -8.07 -16.84 -25.64
N LEU A 245 -7.97 -16.94 -24.30
CA LEU A 245 -8.98 -17.63 -23.48
C LEU A 245 -9.81 -16.69 -22.60
N LEU A 246 -9.60 -15.38 -22.70
CA LEU A 246 -10.35 -14.36 -21.94
C LEU A 246 -11.04 -13.37 -22.87
N PRO A 247 -12.04 -13.79 -23.68
CA PRO A 247 -12.79 -12.88 -24.54
C PRO A 247 -13.64 -11.89 -23.72
N ASP A 248 -14.05 -10.77 -24.35
CA ASP A 248 -14.87 -9.75 -23.68
C ASP A 248 -16.19 -10.31 -23.15
N SER A 249 -16.81 -11.26 -23.87
CA SER A 249 -18.04 -11.93 -23.44
C SER A 249 -17.88 -12.69 -22.12
N LEU A 250 -16.76 -13.37 -21.91
CA LEU A 250 -16.48 -14.09 -20.67
C LEU A 250 -16.24 -13.11 -19.50
N LEU A 251 -15.50 -12.03 -19.74
CA LEU A 251 -15.30 -11.00 -18.70
C LEU A 251 -16.63 -10.30 -18.36
N ALA A 252 -17.49 -10.03 -19.34
CA ALA A 252 -18.82 -9.47 -19.11
C ALA A 252 -19.70 -10.43 -18.29
N LEU A 253 -19.62 -11.74 -18.55
CA LEU A 253 -20.30 -12.76 -17.74
C LEU A 253 -19.83 -12.73 -16.28
N TYR A 254 -18.52 -12.68 -16.05
CA TYR A 254 -17.97 -12.58 -14.69
C TYR A 254 -18.39 -11.28 -13.99
N ALA A 255 -18.35 -10.14 -14.68
CA ALA A 255 -18.81 -8.86 -14.14
C ALA A 255 -20.29 -8.89 -13.76
N GLY A 256 -21.13 -9.45 -14.63
CA GLY A 256 -22.57 -9.63 -14.35
C GLY A 256 -22.82 -10.53 -13.15
N ALA A 257 -22.12 -11.66 -13.05
CA ALA A 257 -22.24 -12.57 -11.91
C ALA A 257 -21.74 -11.93 -10.59
N ALA A 258 -20.63 -11.16 -10.67
CA ALA A 258 -20.07 -10.44 -9.52
C ALA A 258 -21.01 -9.37 -8.95
N SER A 259 -21.82 -8.75 -9.83
CA SER A 259 -22.77 -7.69 -9.48
C SER A 259 -24.20 -8.19 -9.21
N SER A 260 -24.47 -9.50 -9.38
CA SER A 260 -25.80 -10.06 -9.28
C SER A 260 -26.28 -10.24 -7.83
N ASN A 261 -27.34 -9.55 -7.45
CA ASN A 261 -27.96 -9.74 -6.13
C ASN A 261 -28.62 -11.12 -5.95
N ARG A 262 -28.85 -11.87 -7.06
CA ARG A 262 -29.45 -13.19 -7.04
C ARG A 262 -28.43 -14.32 -6.88
N ALA A 263 -27.16 -14.06 -7.18
CA ALA A 263 -26.11 -15.06 -7.05
C ALA A 263 -25.68 -15.23 -5.59
N PRO A 264 -25.41 -16.47 -5.13
CA PRO A 264 -24.82 -16.73 -3.81
C PRO A 264 -23.52 -15.93 -3.58
N ALA A 265 -23.23 -15.57 -2.33
CA ALA A 265 -22.06 -14.73 -1.99
C ALA A 265 -20.73 -15.31 -2.48
N TRP A 266 -20.54 -16.63 -2.40
CA TRP A 266 -19.34 -17.30 -2.87
C TRP A 266 -19.19 -17.25 -4.40
N ILE A 267 -20.30 -17.32 -5.16
CA ILE A 267 -20.27 -17.16 -6.63
C ILE A 267 -19.89 -15.73 -6.99
N ARG A 268 -20.48 -14.73 -6.31
CA ARG A 268 -20.12 -13.33 -6.52
C ARG A 268 -18.63 -13.08 -6.26
N ALA A 269 -18.11 -13.62 -5.15
CA ALA A 269 -16.70 -13.49 -4.78
C ALA A 269 -15.77 -14.14 -5.82
N LEU A 270 -16.09 -15.36 -6.27
CA LEU A 270 -15.34 -16.07 -7.30
C LEU A 270 -15.38 -15.33 -8.62
N ALA A 271 -16.56 -14.91 -9.08
CA ALA A 271 -16.74 -14.15 -10.33
C ALA A 271 -15.98 -12.81 -10.30
N ARG A 272 -16.01 -12.10 -9.16
CA ARG A 272 -15.24 -10.87 -8.93
C ARG A 272 -13.73 -11.13 -9.05
N ALA A 273 -13.22 -12.17 -8.42
CA ALA A 273 -11.81 -12.53 -8.49
C ALA A 273 -11.38 -12.87 -9.92
N GLN A 274 -12.17 -13.69 -10.66
CA GLN A 274 -11.88 -14.06 -12.04
C GLN A 274 -11.96 -12.85 -12.99
N PHE A 275 -12.90 -11.95 -12.76
CA PHE A 275 -13.04 -10.73 -13.54
C PHE A 275 -11.83 -9.82 -13.39
N LEU A 276 -11.41 -9.55 -12.15
CA LEU A 276 -10.28 -8.67 -11.85
C LEU A 276 -8.94 -9.26 -12.33
N ASP A 277 -8.75 -10.57 -12.16
CA ASP A 277 -7.59 -11.28 -12.71
C ASP A 277 -7.56 -11.21 -14.23
N GLY A 278 -8.71 -11.41 -14.87
CA GLY A 278 -8.84 -11.34 -16.33
C GLY A 278 -8.53 -9.95 -16.88
N ILE A 279 -9.07 -8.89 -16.26
CA ILE A 279 -8.75 -7.50 -16.64
C ILE A 279 -7.26 -7.22 -16.48
N TYR A 280 -6.69 -7.60 -15.37
CA TYR A 280 -5.26 -7.42 -15.12
C TYR A 280 -4.42 -8.12 -16.18
N ALA A 281 -4.69 -9.42 -16.43
CA ALA A 281 -3.92 -10.21 -17.38
C ALA A 281 -4.00 -9.66 -18.81
N ARG A 282 -5.18 -9.25 -19.27
CA ARG A 282 -5.37 -8.64 -20.60
C ARG A 282 -4.66 -7.30 -20.72
N GLU A 283 -4.76 -6.44 -19.71
CA GLU A 283 -4.06 -5.14 -19.73
C GLU A 283 -2.53 -5.34 -19.66
N LEU A 284 -2.05 -6.37 -18.94
CA LEU A 284 -0.64 -6.71 -18.93
C LEU A 284 -0.14 -7.09 -20.32
N VAL A 285 -0.87 -7.92 -21.07
CA VAL A 285 -0.55 -8.25 -22.46
C VAL A 285 -0.47 -6.98 -23.32
N ARG A 286 -1.50 -6.12 -23.27
CA ARG A 286 -1.51 -4.85 -24.00
C ARG A 286 -0.31 -3.97 -23.66
N ALA A 287 -0.01 -3.85 -22.36
CA ALA A 287 1.11 -3.05 -21.89
C ALA A 287 2.47 -3.57 -22.37
N LEU A 288 2.63 -4.90 -22.50
CA LEU A 288 3.85 -5.52 -23.02
C LEU A 288 3.96 -5.38 -24.56
N ASP A 289 2.86 -5.61 -25.30
CA ASP A 289 2.84 -5.51 -26.75
C ASP A 289 3.20 -4.09 -27.26
N VAL A 290 2.80 -3.03 -26.54
CA VAL A 290 3.17 -1.64 -26.86
C VAL A 290 4.68 -1.40 -26.72
N ALA A 291 5.38 -2.14 -25.87
CA ALA A 291 6.83 -2.00 -25.68
C ALA A 291 7.65 -2.69 -26.80
N ASP A 292 7.09 -3.75 -27.41
CA ASP A 292 7.77 -4.48 -28.48
C ASP A 292 7.61 -3.79 -29.86
N ALA A 293 6.71 -2.79 -29.94
CA ALA A 293 6.42 -2.03 -31.15
C ALA A 293 7.13 -0.66 -31.22
N GLY A 294 7.84 -0.24 -30.21
CA GLY A 294 8.59 1.04 -30.13
C GLY A 294 10.06 0.83 -29.84
#